data_5520b6dce1cc4d34b60946abdc8c31e1
#
_entry.id   5520b6dce1cc4d34b60946abdc8c31e1
#
_cell.length_a   1.000
_cell.length_b   1.000
_cell.length_c   1.000
_cell.angle_alpha   90.00
_cell.angle_beta   90.00
_cell.angle_gamma   90.00
#
_symmetry.space_group_name_H-M   'P 1'
#
loop_
_entity.id
_entity.type
_entity.pdbx_description
1 polymer ?
#
loop_
_entity_poly.entity_id
_entity_poly.type
_entity_poly.pdbx_seq_one_letter_code
_entity_poly.pdbx_strand_id
1 'polypeptide(L)'
;YYKFLFPLPVLSVLLINFHAAMWLMSLVVCLPFLFVKDIRHVRLLLAAMAAIFFCGLINPYGLDAMTYVMHSYGIDLINSGVVEMQTPTSHPLRGKIFYLSAALMIFTLTKFKVPWRYIFLSGGLMFMAVMHGRNLILYYLLVTFPLAYAWRNFNPEKFFSGDEQYKNRGVMTLIFFLLLTINTVVIVNFLKDGLAKLSLPIEILLAVASLFLLYNLFVVRFEGRVLHPAILPRKNLSLLIVALIIGGMFSTTFELDKRKADATYTNALKFLLKTERPENISLYVNQGYGGLAGMFGVKYYIDSRSEVFLPANNGQKNILEEYLDLRHGKIYYADFFARYDFTHIITDSEDYFLYEDLSRDKNFRVVYESERIEGYKVIRCKIFVPRIGD
;
A
#
# COMPACT_ATOMS: atom_id res chain seq x y z
N TYR A 1 -32.36 1.61 -6.49
CA TYR A 1 -31.18 2.19 -5.83
C TYR A 1 -31.04 1.72 -4.38
N TYR A 2 -32.11 1.85 -3.57
CA TYR A 2 -32.08 1.54 -2.13
C TYR A 2 -31.87 0.07 -1.82
N LYS A 3 -32.26 -0.84 -2.72
CA LYS A 3 -32.04 -2.28 -2.56
C LYS A 3 -30.55 -2.66 -2.43
N PHE A 4 -29.64 -1.84 -2.96
CA PHE A 4 -28.20 -2.08 -2.92
C PHE A 4 -27.54 -1.62 -1.60
N LEU A 5 -28.24 -0.88 -0.75
CA LEU A 5 -27.74 -0.52 0.58
C LEU A 5 -27.93 -1.66 1.59
N PHE A 6 -28.90 -2.55 1.34
CA PHE A 6 -29.23 -3.64 2.26
C PHE A 6 -28.10 -4.66 2.48
N PRO A 7 -27.28 -5.04 1.49
CA PRO A 7 -26.14 -5.94 1.70
C PRO A 7 -24.97 -5.33 2.50
N LEU A 8 -24.88 -4.01 2.62
CA LEU A 8 -23.73 -3.34 3.24
C LEU A 8 -23.48 -3.74 4.70
N PRO A 9 -24.50 -3.84 5.58
CA PRO A 9 -24.31 -4.32 6.95
C PRO A 9 -23.75 -5.75 7.01
N VAL A 10 -24.23 -6.65 6.13
CA VAL A 10 -23.73 -8.02 6.04
C VAL A 10 -22.27 -8.05 5.61
N LEU A 11 -21.93 -7.26 4.57
CA LEU A 11 -20.55 -7.09 4.11
C LEU A 11 -19.66 -6.49 5.21
N SER A 12 -20.21 -5.61 6.06
CA SER A 12 -19.50 -5.05 7.20
C SER A 12 -19.09 -6.14 8.20
N VAL A 13 -20.02 -7.06 8.56
CA VAL A 13 -19.70 -8.19 9.44
C VAL A 13 -18.61 -9.07 8.85
N LEU A 14 -18.70 -9.37 7.56
CA LEU A 14 -17.65 -10.15 6.88
C LEU A 14 -16.32 -9.40 6.92
N LEU A 15 -16.34 -8.13 6.59
CA LEU A 15 -15.11 -7.34 6.46
C LEU A 15 -14.39 -7.16 7.80
N ILE A 16 -15.11 -6.90 8.90
CA ILE A 16 -14.49 -6.74 10.23
C ILE A 16 -13.84 -8.06 10.72
N ASN A 17 -14.45 -9.20 10.39
CA ASN A 17 -13.95 -10.50 10.79
C ASN A 17 -12.81 -11.03 9.91
N PHE A 18 -12.77 -10.65 8.61
CA PHE A 18 -11.69 -11.05 7.72
C PHE A 18 -10.52 -10.08 7.71
N HIS A 19 -10.80 -8.76 7.82
CA HIS A 19 -9.76 -7.73 7.72
C HIS A 19 -10.19 -6.44 8.41
N ALA A 20 -10.03 -6.37 9.73
CA ALA A 20 -10.47 -5.26 10.57
C ALA A 20 -9.99 -3.88 10.06
N ALA A 21 -8.74 -3.76 9.60
CA ALA A 21 -8.21 -2.52 9.05
C ALA A 21 -8.98 -2.00 7.82
N MET A 22 -9.55 -2.90 7.01
CA MET A 22 -10.32 -2.53 5.82
C MET A 22 -11.79 -2.24 6.13
N TRP A 23 -12.28 -2.64 7.30
CA TRP A 23 -13.67 -2.40 7.71
C TRP A 23 -14.00 -0.89 7.73
N LEU A 24 -13.12 -0.06 8.29
CA LEU A 24 -13.30 1.39 8.35
C LEU A 24 -13.45 2.01 6.95
N MET A 25 -12.82 1.42 5.93
CA MET A 25 -12.91 1.89 4.55
C MET A 25 -14.33 1.79 3.99
N SER A 26 -15.15 0.85 4.47
CA SER A 26 -16.55 0.74 4.08
C SER A 26 -17.37 1.99 4.46
N LEU A 27 -17.04 2.63 5.58
CA LEU A 27 -17.63 3.91 6.02
C LEU A 27 -17.04 5.09 5.26
N VAL A 28 -15.71 5.15 5.13
CA VAL A 28 -14.99 6.24 4.45
C VAL A 28 -15.43 6.38 2.99
N VAL A 29 -15.57 5.27 2.28
CA VAL A 29 -16.05 5.25 0.88
C VAL A 29 -17.48 5.74 0.73
N CYS A 30 -18.31 5.62 1.77
CA CYS A 30 -19.68 6.15 1.76
C CYS A 30 -19.75 7.68 1.89
N LEU A 31 -18.78 8.33 2.55
CA LEU A 31 -18.80 9.76 2.82
C LEU A 31 -19.00 10.64 1.59
N PRO A 32 -18.30 10.44 0.46
CA PRO A 32 -18.51 11.24 -0.75
C PRO A 32 -19.94 11.19 -1.29
N PHE A 33 -20.67 10.11 -1.04
CA PHE A 33 -22.03 9.93 -1.53
C PHE A 33 -23.09 10.65 -0.68
N LEU A 34 -22.70 11.27 0.44
CA LEU A 34 -23.54 12.21 1.19
C LEU A 34 -23.70 13.56 0.46
N PHE A 35 -22.79 13.89 -0.47
CA PHE A 35 -22.84 15.13 -1.25
C PHE A 35 -23.85 15.05 -2.42
N VAL A 36 -25.13 14.91 -2.05
CA VAL A 36 -26.26 14.88 -2.98
C VAL A 36 -27.37 15.83 -2.48
N LYS A 37 -28.18 16.34 -3.42
CA LYS A 37 -29.28 17.27 -3.08
C LYS A 37 -30.50 16.57 -2.45
N ASP A 38 -30.68 15.26 -2.70
CA ASP A 38 -31.81 14.49 -2.22
C ASP A 38 -31.60 14.08 -0.76
N ILE A 39 -32.34 14.75 0.14
CA ILE A 39 -32.28 14.50 1.59
C ILE A 39 -32.74 13.07 1.95
N ARG A 40 -33.64 12.45 1.17
CA ARG A 40 -34.06 11.09 1.40
C ARG A 40 -32.90 10.12 1.16
N HIS A 41 -32.12 10.39 0.10
CA HIS A 41 -30.91 9.60 -0.17
C HIS A 41 -29.91 9.73 0.97
N VAL A 42 -29.65 10.95 1.45
CA VAL A 42 -28.74 11.20 2.57
C VAL A 42 -29.18 10.45 3.83
N ARG A 43 -30.47 10.54 4.21
CA ARG A 43 -31.00 9.82 5.39
C ARG A 43 -30.84 8.32 5.30
N LEU A 44 -31.13 7.72 4.13
CA LEU A 44 -31.00 6.28 3.93
C LEU A 44 -29.53 5.84 3.93
N LEU A 45 -28.63 6.63 3.36
CA LEU A 45 -27.20 6.35 3.40
C LEU A 45 -26.64 6.46 4.82
N LEU A 46 -27.03 7.49 5.59
CA LEU A 46 -26.66 7.62 7.00
C LEU A 46 -27.18 6.45 7.83
N ALA A 47 -28.43 6.00 7.59
CA ALA A 47 -28.95 4.80 8.25
C ALA A 47 -28.16 3.55 7.90
N ALA A 48 -27.77 3.39 6.64
CA ALA A 48 -26.91 2.29 6.21
C ALA A 48 -25.51 2.36 6.85
N MET A 49 -24.91 3.56 6.94
CA MET A 49 -23.62 3.77 7.60
C MET A 49 -23.70 3.47 9.10
N ALA A 50 -24.79 3.87 9.77
CA ALA A 50 -25.03 3.49 11.15
C ALA A 50 -25.15 1.97 11.31
N ALA A 51 -25.90 1.30 10.42
CA ALA A 51 -25.99 -0.15 10.41
C ALA A 51 -24.63 -0.83 10.17
N ILE A 52 -23.80 -0.33 9.24
CA ILE A 52 -22.42 -0.78 9.03
C ILE A 52 -21.62 -0.66 10.33
N PHE A 53 -21.72 0.48 11.01
CA PHE A 53 -21.00 0.73 12.27
C PHE A 53 -21.41 -0.26 13.35
N PHE A 54 -22.71 -0.41 13.63
CA PHE A 54 -23.19 -1.34 14.66
C PHE A 54 -22.92 -2.80 14.31
N CYS A 55 -23.02 -3.17 13.04
CA CYS A 55 -22.66 -4.51 12.59
C CYS A 55 -21.15 -4.80 12.74
N GLY A 56 -20.32 -3.76 12.75
CA GLY A 56 -18.89 -3.88 13.06
C GLY A 56 -18.60 -4.43 14.47
N LEU A 57 -19.55 -4.32 15.41
CA LEU A 57 -19.44 -4.91 16.75
C LEU A 57 -19.60 -6.45 16.74
N ILE A 58 -20.11 -7.04 15.65
CA ILE A 58 -20.29 -8.48 15.49
C ILE A 58 -18.95 -9.12 15.09
N ASN A 59 -18.02 -9.15 16.04
CA ASN A 59 -16.70 -9.75 15.91
C ASN A 59 -16.21 -10.22 17.29
N PRO A 60 -15.25 -11.16 17.39
CA PRO A 60 -14.77 -11.69 18.66
C PRO A 60 -14.05 -10.68 19.57
N TYR A 61 -13.56 -9.57 19.01
CA TYR A 61 -12.74 -8.58 19.71
C TYR A 61 -13.52 -7.28 20.02
N GLY A 62 -14.79 -7.18 19.62
CA GLY A 62 -15.63 -6.02 19.89
C GLY A 62 -15.06 -4.70 19.35
N LEU A 63 -14.94 -3.71 20.23
CA LEU A 63 -14.41 -2.39 19.87
C LEU A 63 -12.93 -2.42 19.48
N ASP A 64 -12.13 -3.33 20.01
CA ASP A 64 -10.68 -3.39 19.71
C ASP A 64 -10.43 -3.67 18.22
N ALA A 65 -11.25 -4.53 17.59
CA ALA A 65 -11.16 -4.72 16.15
C ALA A 65 -11.54 -3.47 15.36
N MET A 66 -12.53 -2.70 15.83
CA MET A 66 -12.97 -1.48 15.16
C MET A 66 -11.95 -0.34 15.28
N THR A 67 -11.26 -0.25 16.40
CA THR A 67 -10.25 0.78 16.69
C THR A 67 -8.85 0.35 16.28
N TYR A 68 -8.67 -0.87 15.81
CA TYR A 68 -7.38 -1.44 15.41
C TYR A 68 -6.58 -0.53 14.46
N VAL A 69 -7.25 0.10 13.49
CA VAL A 69 -6.60 1.03 12.55
C VAL A 69 -5.95 2.22 13.26
N MET A 70 -6.58 2.73 14.32
CA MET A 70 -6.06 3.88 15.08
C MET A 70 -4.77 3.54 15.84
N HIS A 71 -4.60 2.27 16.20
CA HIS A 71 -3.41 1.78 16.90
C HIS A 71 -2.32 1.25 15.95
N SER A 72 -2.67 1.03 14.66
CA SER A 72 -1.75 0.46 13.67
C SER A 72 -1.17 1.50 12.71
N TYR A 73 -1.89 2.61 12.48
CA TYR A 73 -1.47 3.67 11.56
C TYR A 73 -0.73 4.80 12.31
N GLY A 74 0.22 5.42 11.63
CA GLY A 74 0.99 6.54 12.19
C GLY A 74 2.16 6.12 13.08
N ILE A 75 2.51 4.83 13.14
CA ILE A 75 3.68 4.33 13.85
C ILE A 75 4.88 4.38 12.91
N ASP A 76 5.84 5.26 13.20
CA ASP A 76 7.01 5.49 12.33
C ASP A 76 7.79 4.21 12.06
N LEU A 77 7.91 3.33 13.05
CA LEU A 77 8.60 2.06 12.94
C LEU A 77 7.95 1.13 11.90
N ILE A 78 6.61 1.07 11.88
CA ILE A 78 5.86 0.29 10.88
C ILE A 78 5.94 0.95 9.51
N ASN A 79 5.76 2.28 9.45
CA ASN A 79 5.78 3.02 8.20
C ASN A 79 7.14 2.95 7.50
N SER A 80 8.24 2.90 8.25
CA SER A 80 9.60 2.78 7.68
C SER A 80 10.00 1.33 7.41
N GLY A 81 9.61 0.40 8.27
CA GLY A 81 10.02 -1.01 8.20
C GLY A 81 9.18 -1.89 7.26
N VAL A 82 7.91 -1.52 7.01
CA VAL A 82 6.99 -2.32 6.20
C VAL A 82 6.81 -1.69 4.81
N VAL A 83 7.28 -2.39 3.78
CA VAL A 83 7.31 -1.90 2.38
C VAL A 83 5.94 -1.44 1.87
N GLU A 84 4.87 -2.13 2.22
CA GLU A 84 3.52 -1.78 1.78
C GLU A 84 2.96 -0.50 2.46
N MET A 85 3.52 -0.13 3.61
CA MET A 85 3.17 1.10 4.32
C MET A 85 3.91 2.32 3.77
N GLN A 86 4.97 2.11 3.01
CA GLN A 86 5.71 3.19 2.38
C GLN A 86 4.90 3.83 1.25
N THR A 87 5.25 5.07 0.91
CA THR A 87 4.63 5.77 -0.23
C THR A 87 4.93 5.05 -1.55
N PRO A 88 4.08 5.18 -2.59
CA PRO A 88 4.33 4.59 -3.91
C PRO A 88 5.68 4.99 -4.53
N THR A 89 6.21 6.17 -4.17
CA THR A 89 7.51 6.66 -4.63
C THR A 89 8.70 5.79 -4.19
N SER A 90 8.55 5.03 -3.11
CA SER A 90 9.60 4.10 -2.65
C SER A 90 9.88 2.97 -3.65
N HIS A 91 8.96 2.74 -4.59
CA HIS A 91 9.08 1.77 -5.67
C HIS A 91 8.96 2.48 -7.04
N PRO A 92 10.05 2.65 -7.78
CA PRO A 92 10.08 3.49 -8.98
C PRO A 92 8.99 3.16 -10.01
N LEU A 93 8.72 1.89 -10.25
CA LEU A 93 7.70 1.47 -11.23
C LEU A 93 6.28 1.71 -10.71
N ARG A 94 5.98 1.34 -9.47
CA ARG A 94 4.66 1.58 -8.84
C ARG A 94 4.36 3.06 -8.79
N GLY A 95 5.34 3.88 -8.37
CA GLY A 95 5.20 5.32 -8.34
C GLY A 95 4.87 5.91 -9.71
N LYS A 96 5.62 5.55 -10.75
CA LYS A 96 5.38 6.04 -12.11
C LYS A 96 3.97 5.70 -12.62
N ILE A 97 3.53 4.44 -12.44
CA ILE A 97 2.20 4.00 -12.87
C ILE A 97 1.11 4.72 -12.07
N PHE A 98 1.28 4.84 -10.75
CA PHE A 98 0.33 5.56 -9.92
C PHE A 98 0.19 7.02 -10.35
N TYR A 99 1.28 7.77 -10.47
CA TYR A 99 1.22 9.20 -10.83
C TYR A 99 0.68 9.41 -12.24
N LEU A 100 0.99 8.52 -13.19
CA LEU A 100 0.39 8.58 -14.53
C LEU A 100 -1.12 8.34 -14.47
N SER A 101 -1.58 7.33 -13.72
CA SER A 101 -3.02 7.07 -13.56
C SER A 101 -3.73 8.20 -12.81
N ALA A 102 -3.09 8.81 -11.82
CA ALA A 102 -3.60 9.96 -11.09
C ALA A 102 -3.72 11.19 -12.01
N ALA A 103 -2.70 11.46 -12.82
CA ALA A 103 -2.74 12.53 -13.82
C ALA A 103 -3.88 12.34 -14.83
N LEU A 104 -4.08 11.11 -15.33
CA LEU A 104 -5.20 10.78 -16.22
C LEU A 104 -6.56 10.95 -15.53
N MET A 105 -6.66 10.57 -14.23
CA MET A 105 -7.88 10.79 -13.46
C MET A 105 -8.16 12.28 -13.28
N ILE A 106 -7.16 13.07 -12.89
CA ILE A 106 -7.29 14.53 -12.76
C ILE A 106 -7.73 15.13 -14.09
N PHE A 107 -7.08 14.77 -15.19
CA PHE A 107 -7.47 15.20 -16.53
C PHE A 107 -8.94 14.88 -16.82
N THR A 108 -9.36 13.63 -16.56
CA THR A 108 -10.75 13.21 -16.78
C THR A 108 -11.73 14.05 -15.96
N LEU A 109 -11.48 14.21 -14.67
CA LEU A 109 -12.35 14.97 -13.77
C LEU A 109 -12.38 16.47 -14.07
N THR A 110 -11.33 17.01 -14.69
CA THR A 110 -11.29 18.43 -15.09
C THR A 110 -12.02 18.67 -16.42
N LYS A 111 -12.00 17.72 -17.33
CA LYS A 111 -12.60 17.87 -18.66
C LYS A 111 -14.05 17.42 -18.72
N PHE A 112 -14.45 16.48 -17.87
CA PHE A 112 -15.81 15.97 -17.87
C PHE A 112 -16.63 16.54 -16.70
N LYS A 113 -17.90 16.77 -16.95
CA LYS A 113 -18.85 17.23 -15.93
C LYS A 113 -19.28 16.05 -15.07
N VAL A 114 -18.57 15.85 -13.95
CA VAL A 114 -18.87 14.79 -12.99
C VAL A 114 -19.47 15.35 -11.69
N PRO A 115 -20.36 14.63 -11.00
CA PRO A 115 -20.86 15.01 -9.69
C PRO A 115 -19.73 15.11 -8.65
N TRP A 116 -19.88 16.04 -7.69
CA TRP A 116 -18.92 16.27 -6.62
C TRP A 116 -18.56 15.01 -5.82
N ARG A 117 -19.51 14.10 -5.62
CA ARG A 117 -19.27 12.83 -4.97
C ARG A 117 -18.14 12.00 -5.61
N TYR A 118 -18.02 12.04 -6.92
CA TYR A 118 -16.94 11.34 -7.63
C TYR A 118 -15.61 12.08 -7.54
N ILE A 119 -15.64 13.42 -7.46
CA ILE A 119 -14.44 14.22 -7.23
C ILE A 119 -13.88 13.93 -5.84
N PHE A 120 -14.73 13.99 -4.81
CA PHE A 120 -14.31 13.67 -3.43
C PHE A 120 -13.87 12.21 -3.27
N LEU A 121 -14.56 11.26 -3.90
CA LEU A 121 -14.15 9.85 -3.89
C LEU A 121 -12.75 9.68 -4.49
N SER A 122 -12.54 10.22 -5.69
CA SER A 122 -11.25 10.09 -6.38
C SER A 122 -10.13 10.80 -5.62
N GLY A 123 -10.39 12.02 -5.11
CA GLY A 123 -9.42 12.79 -4.35
C GLY A 123 -9.02 12.11 -3.04
N GLY A 124 -10.01 11.60 -2.29
CA GLY A 124 -9.76 10.85 -1.06
C GLY A 124 -8.94 9.57 -1.30
N LEU A 125 -9.30 8.81 -2.33
CA LEU A 125 -8.57 7.59 -2.70
C LEU A 125 -7.14 7.89 -3.17
N MET A 126 -6.95 8.95 -3.96
CA MET A 126 -5.60 9.40 -4.37
C MET A 126 -4.77 9.81 -3.16
N PHE A 127 -5.34 10.59 -2.25
CA PHE A 127 -4.68 11.00 -1.02
C PHE A 127 -4.22 9.78 -0.21
N MET A 128 -5.13 8.83 0.04
CA MET A 128 -4.81 7.60 0.77
C MET A 128 -3.73 6.77 0.07
N ALA A 129 -3.76 6.70 -1.27
CA ALA A 129 -2.78 5.94 -2.05
C ALA A 129 -1.40 6.60 -2.02
N VAL A 130 -1.31 7.95 -1.98
CA VAL A 130 -0.04 8.66 -1.81
C VAL A 130 0.56 8.41 -0.43
N MET A 131 -0.28 8.39 0.61
CA MET A 131 0.18 8.16 1.98
C MET A 131 0.76 6.75 2.17
N HIS A 132 0.06 5.73 1.67
CA HIS A 132 0.45 4.34 1.87
C HIS A 132 0.20 3.51 0.61
N GLY A 133 1.25 2.82 0.12
CA GLY A 133 1.21 1.99 -1.08
C GLY A 133 0.15 0.88 -1.04
N ARG A 134 -0.21 0.37 0.15
CA ARG A 134 -1.29 -0.62 0.32
C ARG A 134 -2.66 -0.12 -0.16
N ASN A 135 -2.89 1.19 -0.15
CA ASN A 135 -4.15 1.79 -0.60
C ASN A 135 -4.27 1.91 -2.13
N LEU A 136 -3.21 1.60 -2.88
CA LEU A 136 -3.24 1.59 -4.35
C LEU A 136 -4.32 0.66 -4.90
N ILE A 137 -4.53 -0.47 -4.26
CA ILE A 137 -5.57 -1.44 -4.67
C ILE A 137 -6.95 -0.81 -4.60
N LEU A 138 -7.26 -0.13 -3.49
CA LEU A 138 -8.54 0.60 -3.34
C LEU A 138 -8.66 1.72 -4.37
N TYR A 139 -7.60 2.48 -4.58
CA TYR A 139 -7.58 3.54 -5.58
C TYR A 139 -7.92 2.96 -6.95
N TYR A 140 -7.17 1.98 -7.46
CA TYR A 140 -7.41 1.42 -8.80
C TYR A 140 -8.79 0.79 -8.95
N LEU A 141 -9.29 0.09 -7.91
CA LEU A 141 -10.60 -0.54 -7.95
C LEU A 141 -11.73 0.50 -8.00
N LEU A 142 -11.69 1.50 -7.14
CA LEU A 142 -12.83 2.41 -6.94
C LEU A 142 -12.84 3.59 -7.91
N VAL A 143 -11.69 4.03 -8.45
CA VAL A 143 -11.66 5.10 -9.46
C VAL A 143 -12.26 4.67 -10.82
N THR A 144 -12.46 3.38 -11.03
CA THR A 144 -13.16 2.88 -12.22
C THR A 144 -14.58 3.42 -12.32
N PHE A 145 -15.27 3.65 -11.19
CA PHE A 145 -16.64 4.20 -11.19
C PHE A 145 -16.71 5.64 -11.67
N PRO A 146 -15.94 6.61 -11.14
CA PRO A 146 -15.91 7.97 -11.68
C PRO A 146 -15.42 8.01 -13.13
N LEU A 147 -14.47 7.17 -13.53
CA LEU A 147 -14.05 7.06 -14.93
C LEU A 147 -15.19 6.59 -15.83
N ALA A 148 -15.83 5.48 -15.49
CA ALA A 148 -16.96 4.96 -16.25
C ALA A 148 -18.09 6.00 -16.36
N TYR A 149 -18.38 6.73 -15.29
CA TYR A 149 -19.37 7.79 -15.31
C TYR A 149 -18.97 8.94 -16.25
N ALA A 150 -17.72 9.38 -16.20
CA ALA A 150 -17.21 10.48 -17.02
C ALA A 150 -17.25 10.13 -18.51
N TRP A 151 -16.82 8.91 -18.86
CA TRP A 151 -16.68 8.47 -20.24
C TRP A 151 -17.99 7.95 -20.86
N ARG A 152 -19.04 7.72 -20.06
CA ARG A 152 -20.34 7.22 -20.53
C ARG A 152 -20.94 8.05 -21.65
N ASN A 153 -20.86 9.38 -21.54
CA ASN A 153 -21.47 10.33 -22.46
C ASN A 153 -20.41 11.13 -23.24
N PHE A 154 -19.23 10.56 -23.43
CA PHE A 154 -18.15 11.23 -24.13
C PHE A 154 -18.50 11.41 -25.61
N ASN A 155 -18.59 12.68 -26.03
CA ASN A 155 -18.68 13.07 -27.43
C ASN A 155 -17.38 13.79 -27.83
N PRO A 156 -16.54 13.18 -28.68
CA PRO A 156 -15.26 13.75 -29.05
C PRO A 156 -15.39 14.99 -29.93
N GLU A 157 -16.38 15.06 -30.80
CA GLU A 157 -16.57 16.25 -31.64
C GLU A 157 -16.80 17.49 -30.76
N LYS A 158 -17.67 17.36 -29.75
CA LYS A 158 -17.90 18.40 -28.76
C LYS A 158 -16.70 18.65 -27.87
N PHE A 159 -15.96 17.63 -27.52
CA PHE A 159 -14.76 17.74 -26.70
C PHE A 159 -13.66 18.55 -27.42
N PHE A 160 -13.43 18.26 -28.70
CA PHE A 160 -12.42 18.95 -29.51
C PHE A 160 -12.87 20.30 -30.02
N SER A 161 -14.18 20.57 -30.16
CA SER A 161 -14.72 21.89 -30.52
C SER A 161 -14.71 22.89 -29.37
N GLY A 162 -14.37 22.45 -28.15
CA GLY A 162 -14.29 23.31 -26.98
C GLY A 162 -15.66 23.69 -26.39
N ASP A 163 -16.67 22.83 -26.56
CA ASP A 163 -18.00 23.02 -25.98
C ASP A 163 -17.92 23.35 -24.48
N GLU A 164 -18.73 24.29 -24.02
CA GLU A 164 -18.74 24.78 -22.65
C GLU A 164 -19.00 23.72 -21.59
N GLN A 165 -19.68 22.61 -21.96
CA GLN A 165 -19.85 21.50 -21.03
C GLN A 165 -18.52 20.90 -20.55
N TYR A 166 -17.42 21.07 -21.32
CA TYR A 166 -16.08 20.60 -21.00
C TYR A 166 -15.15 21.72 -20.47
N LYS A 167 -15.60 23.00 -20.52
CA LYS A 167 -14.75 24.16 -20.19
C LYS A 167 -14.66 24.50 -18.70
N ASN A 168 -15.78 24.55 -17.99
CA ASN A 168 -15.88 25.45 -16.82
C ASN A 168 -15.72 24.85 -15.42
N ARG A 169 -15.67 23.55 -15.25
CA ARG A 169 -15.37 22.95 -13.92
C ARG A 169 -13.92 22.49 -13.79
N GLY A 170 -13.24 22.43 -14.91
CA GLY A 170 -11.89 21.88 -15.00
C GLY A 170 -10.89 22.62 -14.13
N VAL A 171 -10.89 23.93 -14.17
CA VAL A 171 -9.86 24.74 -13.50
C VAL A 171 -9.93 24.60 -11.98
N MET A 172 -11.11 24.73 -11.36
CA MET A 172 -11.25 24.58 -9.90
C MET A 172 -10.96 23.16 -9.42
N THR A 173 -11.40 22.15 -10.19
CA THR A 173 -11.10 20.75 -9.87
C THR A 173 -9.61 20.45 -10.03
N LEU A 174 -9.00 20.99 -11.08
CA LEU A 174 -7.55 20.89 -11.29
C LEU A 174 -6.80 21.54 -10.13
N ILE A 175 -7.13 22.79 -9.76
CA ILE A 175 -6.51 23.51 -8.66
C ILE A 175 -6.67 22.72 -7.36
N PHE A 176 -7.84 22.16 -7.08
CA PHE A 176 -8.09 21.35 -5.89
C PHE A 176 -7.18 20.12 -5.81
N PHE A 177 -7.16 19.28 -6.86
CA PHE A 177 -6.31 18.09 -6.89
C PHE A 177 -4.83 18.43 -6.87
N LEU A 178 -4.48 19.51 -7.49
CA LEU A 178 -3.14 20.02 -7.55
C LEU A 178 -2.64 20.47 -6.17
N LEU A 179 -3.43 21.30 -5.49
CA LEU A 179 -3.15 21.71 -4.11
C LEU A 179 -3.13 20.49 -3.18
N LEU A 180 -4.04 19.54 -3.37
CA LEU A 180 -4.05 18.31 -2.60
C LEU A 180 -2.78 17.50 -2.82
N THR A 181 -2.35 17.33 -4.08
CA THR A 181 -1.13 16.57 -4.42
C THR A 181 0.12 17.26 -3.90
N ILE A 182 0.23 18.59 -4.08
CA ILE A 182 1.37 19.37 -3.57
C ILE A 182 1.43 19.29 -2.05
N ASN A 183 0.32 19.60 -1.38
CA ASN A 183 0.29 19.54 0.08
C ASN A 183 0.62 18.15 0.59
N THR A 184 0.14 17.09 -0.09
CA THR A 184 0.45 15.71 0.31
C THR A 184 1.93 15.41 0.13
N VAL A 185 2.53 15.76 -1.01
CA VAL A 185 3.97 15.55 -1.26
C VAL A 185 4.81 16.35 -0.26
N VAL A 186 4.45 17.61 0.00
CA VAL A 186 5.15 18.46 0.97
C VAL A 186 5.02 17.89 2.39
N ILE A 187 3.82 17.48 2.81
CA ILE A 187 3.59 16.90 4.13
C ILE A 187 4.36 15.58 4.28
N VAL A 188 4.32 14.71 3.27
CA VAL A 188 5.02 13.42 3.31
C VAL A 188 6.53 13.61 3.38
N ASN A 189 7.10 14.54 2.59
CA ASN A 189 8.52 14.83 2.62
C ASN A 189 8.93 15.52 3.93
N PHE A 190 8.10 16.44 4.44
CA PHE A 190 8.32 17.09 5.74
C PHE A 190 8.32 16.08 6.89
N LEU A 191 7.38 15.13 6.89
CA LEU A 191 7.29 14.08 7.91
C LEU A 191 8.45 13.08 7.82
N LYS A 192 8.97 12.81 6.62
CA LYS A 192 10.07 11.85 6.41
C LYS A 192 11.45 12.41 6.72
N ASP A 193 11.72 13.62 6.28
CA ASP A 193 13.09 14.12 6.19
C ASP A 193 13.38 15.31 7.11
N GLY A 194 12.36 15.86 7.75
CA GLY A 194 12.47 17.11 8.51
C GLY A 194 12.87 18.31 7.65
N LEU A 195 13.04 19.48 8.28
CA LEU A 195 13.43 20.74 7.60
C LEU A 195 14.89 20.75 7.07
N ALA A 196 15.64 19.67 7.25
CA ALA A 196 17.09 19.68 7.07
C ALA A 196 17.59 19.43 5.64
N LYS A 197 16.72 19.07 4.67
CA LYS A 197 17.18 18.79 3.31
C LYS A 197 16.88 19.92 2.32
N LEU A 198 17.95 20.38 1.68
CA LEU A 198 17.96 21.41 0.63
C LEU A 198 17.10 21.06 -0.62
N SER A 199 16.58 19.85 -0.69
CA SER A 199 15.73 19.37 -1.80
C SER A 199 14.31 19.92 -1.77
N LEU A 200 13.79 20.28 -0.60
CA LEU A 200 12.42 20.76 -0.44
C LEU A 200 12.08 22.00 -1.28
N PRO A 201 12.92 23.05 -1.35
CA PRO A 201 12.67 24.20 -2.22
C PRO A 201 12.65 23.83 -3.71
N ILE A 202 13.51 22.89 -4.12
CA ILE A 202 13.59 22.42 -5.52
C ILE A 202 12.35 21.60 -5.87
N GLU A 203 11.88 20.73 -4.99
CA GLU A 203 10.67 19.93 -5.19
C GLU A 203 9.41 20.81 -5.26
N ILE A 204 9.32 21.83 -4.41
CA ILE A 204 8.24 22.83 -4.46
C ILE A 204 8.32 23.60 -5.77
N LEU A 205 9.50 24.05 -6.18
CA LEU A 205 9.69 24.77 -7.43
C LEU A 205 9.33 23.91 -8.65
N LEU A 206 9.73 22.63 -8.67
CA LEU A 206 9.37 21.68 -9.73
C LEU A 206 7.88 21.37 -9.73
N ALA A 207 7.26 21.25 -8.57
CA ALA A 207 5.83 21.08 -8.44
C ALA A 207 5.10 22.31 -9.00
N VAL A 208 5.49 23.54 -8.60
CA VAL A 208 4.92 24.81 -9.09
C VAL A 208 5.17 24.98 -10.59
N ALA A 209 6.36 24.66 -11.09
CA ALA A 209 6.68 24.72 -12.52
C ALA A 209 5.87 23.69 -13.34
N SER A 210 5.70 22.46 -12.82
CA SER A 210 4.83 21.45 -13.42
C SER A 210 3.39 21.89 -13.48
N LEU A 211 2.94 22.61 -12.46
CA LEU A 211 1.63 23.23 -12.36
C LEU A 211 1.41 24.31 -13.40
N PHE A 212 2.37 25.21 -13.51
CA PHE A 212 2.36 26.28 -14.48
C PHE A 212 2.39 25.74 -15.92
N LEU A 213 3.17 24.67 -16.16
CA LEU A 213 3.21 23.98 -17.44
C LEU A 213 1.88 23.26 -17.73
N LEU A 214 1.27 22.57 -16.77
CA LEU A 214 -0.05 21.96 -16.92
C LEU A 214 -1.14 23.01 -17.14
N TYR A 215 -1.11 24.09 -16.38
CA TYR A 215 -2.02 25.24 -16.59
C TYR A 215 -1.88 25.79 -18.00
N ASN A 216 -0.66 26.10 -18.46
CA ASN A 216 -0.43 26.62 -19.82
C ASN A 216 -0.76 25.60 -20.90
N LEU A 217 -0.48 24.31 -20.69
CA LEU A 217 -0.83 23.27 -21.67
C LEU A 217 -2.34 23.05 -21.80
N PHE A 218 -3.09 23.14 -20.69
CA PHE A 218 -4.50 22.78 -20.67
C PHE A 218 -5.48 23.97 -20.67
N VAL A 219 -5.08 25.13 -20.18
CA VAL A 219 -5.98 26.31 -20.08
C VAL A 219 -5.72 27.32 -21.20
N VAL A 220 -4.48 27.66 -21.47
CA VAL A 220 -4.15 28.76 -22.39
C VAL A 220 -4.12 28.29 -23.86
N ARG A 221 -3.74 27.07 -24.12
CA ARG A 221 -3.61 26.57 -25.51
C ARG A 221 -4.91 26.07 -26.15
N PHE A 222 -5.96 25.88 -25.36
CA PHE A 222 -7.26 25.45 -25.88
C PHE A 222 -8.18 26.60 -26.31
N GLU A 223 -7.79 27.82 -26.11
CA GLU A 223 -8.58 28.98 -26.58
C GLU A 223 -8.47 29.27 -28.08
N GLY A 224 -7.66 28.59 -28.84
CA GLY A 224 -7.53 28.99 -30.22
C GLY A 224 -6.98 28.06 -31.27
N ARG A 225 -6.53 26.86 -30.97
CA ARG A 225 -6.04 25.95 -32.01
C ARG A 225 -6.36 24.51 -31.73
N VAL A 226 -7.24 23.96 -32.53
CA VAL A 226 -7.53 22.52 -32.62
C VAL A 226 -6.27 21.81 -33.12
N LEU A 227 -5.60 21.11 -32.22
CA LEU A 227 -4.68 20.06 -32.64
C LEU A 227 -5.54 18.92 -33.19
N HIS A 228 -5.50 18.74 -34.52
CA HIS A 228 -6.17 17.63 -35.20
C HIS A 228 -5.65 16.32 -34.56
N PRO A 229 -6.54 15.47 -34.02
CA PRO A 229 -6.16 14.24 -33.35
C PRO A 229 -6.01 13.11 -34.39
N ALA A 230 -5.11 13.31 -35.36
CA ALA A 230 -4.78 12.23 -36.31
C ALA A 230 -4.05 11.05 -35.65
N ILE A 231 -3.68 11.17 -34.34
CA ILE A 231 -2.71 10.27 -33.72
C ILE A 231 -3.35 9.19 -32.83
N LEU A 232 -4.57 9.35 -32.31
CA LEU A 232 -5.21 8.28 -31.51
C LEU A 232 -6.71 8.18 -31.75
N PRO A 233 -7.17 7.14 -32.47
CA PRO A 233 -8.59 6.86 -32.59
C PRO A 233 -9.22 6.49 -31.24
N ARG A 234 -10.46 6.87 -31.01
CA ARG A 234 -11.27 6.74 -29.79
C ARG A 234 -11.10 5.45 -28.99
N LYS A 235 -11.07 4.31 -29.72
CA LYS A 235 -10.90 2.99 -29.10
C LYS A 235 -9.54 2.86 -28.39
N ASN A 236 -8.53 3.54 -28.88
CA ASN A 236 -7.17 3.40 -28.37
C ASN A 236 -6.94 4.22 -27.09
N LEU A 237 -7.62 5.37 -26.92
CA LEU A 237 -7.48 6.15 -25.68
C LEU A 237 -8.18 5.48 -24.50
N SER A 238 -9.40 4.95 -24.71
CA SER A 238 -10.09 4.17 -23.67
C SER A 238 -9.36 2.86 -23.35
N LEU A 239 -8.83 2.17 -24.38
CA LEU A 239 -7.98 0.99 -24.18
C LEU A 239 -6.68 1.34 -23.45
N LEU A 240 -6.06 2.49 -23.73
CA LEU A 240 -4.86 2.95 -23.02
C LEU A 240 -5.16 3.23 -21.54
N ILE A 241 -6.27 3.90 -21.22
CA ILE A 241 -6.68 4.17 -19.84
C ILE A 241 -6.97 2.86 -19.10
N VAL A 242 -7.74 1.95 -19.73
CA VAL A 242 -8.02 0.63 -19.16
C VAL A 242 -6.72 -0.18 -19.02
N ALA A 243 -5.84 -0.16 -20.02
CA ALA A 243 -4.54 -0.84 -19.95
C ALA A 243 -3.63 -0.26 -18.85
N LEU A 244 -3.64 1.06 -18.63
CA LEU A 244 -2.88 1.70 -17.54
C LEU A 244 -3.45 1.36 -16.16
N ILE A 245 -4.77 1.28 -16.02
CA ILE A 245 -5.41 0.85 -14.77
C ILE A 245 -5.14 -0.63 -14.52
N ILE A 246 -5.34 -1.48 -15.52
CA ILE A 246 -5.03 -2.90 -15.45
C ILE A 246 -3.53 -3.11 -15.24
N GLY A 247 -2.67 -2.37 -15.95
CA GLY A 247 -1.23 -2.39 -15.77
C GLY A 247 -0.80 -1.95 -14.36
N GLY A 248 -1.49 -0.95 -13.77
CA GLY A 248 -1.34 -0.56 -12.38
C GLY A 248 -1.73 -1.69 -11.42
N MET A 249 -2.87 -2.32 -11.64
CA MET A 249 -3.31 -3.49 -10.88
C MET A 249 -2.31 -4.65 -11.02
N PHE A 250 -1.87 -4.93 -12.24
CA PHE A 250 -0.87 -5.97 -12.50
C PHE A 250 0.51 -5.61 -11.93
N SER A 251 0.96 -4.37 -11.95
CA SER A 251 2.26 -4.01 -11.35
C SER A 251 2.29 -4.18 -9.85
N THR A 252 1.16 -3.99 -9.18
CA THR A 252 1.01 -4.30 -7.74
C THR A 252 0.96 -5.80 -7.49
N THR A 253 0.57 -6.60 -8.49
CA THR A 253 0.52 -8.07 -8.41
C THR A 253 1.76 -8.74 -9.00
N PHE A 254 2.52 -8.11 -9.89
CA PHE A 254 3.73 -8.66 -10.53
C PHE A 254 4.96 -8.70 -9.60
N GLU A 255 4.89 -8.16 -8.42
CA GLU A 255 5.80 -8.59 -7.35
C GLU A 255 5.57 -10.07 -6.96
N LEU A 256 4.59 -10.72 -7.57
CA LEU A 256 4.36 -12.16 -7.49
C LEU A 256 5.52 -13.02 -8.04
N ASP A 257 6.39 -12.47 -8.87
CA ASP A 257 7.62 -13.17 -9.29
C ASP A 257 8.68 -13.22 -8.17
N LYS A 258 8.54 -12.39 -7.13
CA LYS A 258 9.24 -12.58 -5.87
C LYS A 258 8.83 -13.87 -5.14
N ARG A 259 7.78 -14.59 -5.56
CA ARG A 259 7.45 -15.92 -5.03
C ARG A 259 8.52 -16.97 -5.30
N LYS A 260 9.42 -16.75 -6.25
CA LYS A 260 10.65 -17.55 -6.35
C LYS A 260 11.61 -17.29 -5.18
N ALA A 261 11.57 -16.10 -4.59
CA ALA A 261 12.24 -15.77 -3.36
C ALA A 261 11.76 -16.64 -2.18
N ASP A 262 10.43 -16.83 -2.09
CA ASP A 262 9.83 -17.69 -1.07
C ASP A 262 10.26 -19.14 -1.17
N ALA A 263 10.67 -19.62 -2.35
CA ALA A 263 11.12 -21.00 -2.52
C ALA A 263 12.37 -21.30 -1.69
N THR A 264 13.28 -20.35 -1.50
CA THR A 264 14.54 -20.57 -0.76
C THR A 264 14.27 -20.80 0.73
N TYR A 265 13.50 -19.90 1.36
CA TYR A 265 13.09 -20.06 2.75
C TYR A 265 12.13 -21.24 2.95
N THR A 266 11.20 -21.43 2.02
CA THR A 266 10.29 -22.59 2.03
C THR A 266 11.06 -23.92 1.96
N ASN A 267 12.08 -23.99 1.12
CA ASN A 267 12.92 -25.19 1.01
C ASN A 267 13.76 -25.40 2.27
N ALA A 268 14.32 -24.34 2.85
CA ALA A 268 15.03 -24.41 4.12
C ALA A 268 14.12 -24.93 5.24
N LEU A 269 12.90 -24.38 5.35
CA LEU A 269 11.92 -24.82 6.34
C LEU A 269 11.48 -26.28 6.11
N LYS A 270 11.22 -26.67 4.85
CA LYS A 270 10.92 -28.07 4.50
C LYS A 270 12.07 -29.02 4.84
N PHE A 271 13.31 -28.59 4.73
CA PHE A 271 14.47 -29.37 5.16
C PHE A 271 14.44 -29.59 6.68
N LEU A 272 14.22 -28.53 7.47
CA LEU A 272 14.08 -28.64 8.93
C LEU A 272 12.99 -29.64 9.35
N LEU A 273 11.81 -29.51 8.73
CA LEU A 273 10.66 -30.40 9.04
C LEU A 273 10.85 -31.87 8.64
N LYS A 274 11.87 -32.19 7.84
CA LYS A 274 12.26 -33.56 7.54
C LYS A 274 13.23 -34.15 8.58
N THR A 275 13.97 -33.27 9.24
CA THR A 275 15.04 -33.67 10.20
C THR A 275 14.61 -33.54 11.65
N GLU A 276 13.69 -32.62 11.94
CA GLU A 276 13.26 -32.25 13.29
C GLU A 276 11.73 -32.22 13.41
N ARG A 277 11.21 -32.51 14.60
CA ARG A 277 9.80 -32.32 14.90
C ARG A 277 9.51 -30.82 15.15
N PRO A 278 8.38 -30.29 14.66
CA PRO A 278 8.06 -28.87 14.82
C PRO A 278 8.10 -28.37 16.28
N GLU A 279 7.71 -29.21 17.24
CA GLU A 279 7.68 -28.90 18.68
C GLU A 279 9.07 -28.62 19.25
N ASN A 280 10.11 -29.18 18.65
CA ASN A 280 11.51 -29.05 19.08
C ASN A 280 12.22 -27.84 18.43
N ILE A 281 11.53 -27.15 17.51
CA ILE A 281 12.11 -26.02 16.76
C ILE A 281 11.66 -24.70 17.38
N SER A 282 12.63 -23.95 17.92
CA SER A 282 12.48 -22.52 18.23
C SER A 282 13.28 -21.74 17.18
N LEU A 283 12.57 -21.05 16.27
CA LEU A 283 13.12 -20.54 15.04
C LEU A 283 13.27 -19.01 15.07
N TYR A 284 14.47 -18.54 14.76
CA TYR A 284 14.65 -17.18 14.23
C TYR A 284 14.61 -17.23 12.70
N VAL A 285 13.77 -16.42 12.12
CA VAL A 285 13.63 -16.27 10.66
C VAL A 285 13.23 -14.86 10.33
N ASN A 286 13.53 -14.43 9.10
CA ASN A 286 13.09 -13.14 8.59
C ASN A 286 11.56 -12.97 8.76
N GLN A 287 11.15 -11.76 9.16
CA GLN A 287 9.76 -11.39 9.47
C GLN A 287 8.75 -11.86 8.40
N GLY A 288 9.10 -11.78 7.11
CA GLY A 288 8.23 -12.21 6.02
C GLY A 288 7.90 -13.72 6.02
N TYR A 289 8.68 -14.55 6.73
CA TYR A 289 8.57 -16.01 6.69
C TYR A 289 8.13 -16.64 8.02
N GLY A 290 8.05 -15.87 9.10
CA GLY A 290 7.59 -16.38 10.39
C GLY A 290 6.18 -16.96 10.34
N GLY A 291 5.26 -16.31 9.64
CA GLY A 291 3.91 -16.84 9.42
C GLY A 291 3.89 -18.19 8.70
N LEU A 292 4.81 -18.41 7.75
CA LEU A 292 4.97 -19.70 7.08
C LEU A 292 5.45 -20.79 8.06
N ALA A 293 6.40 -20.46 8.93
CA ALA A 293 6.86 -21.37 9.99
C ALA A 293 5.71 -21.76 10.94
N GLY A 294 4.90 -20.78 11.34
CA GLY A 294 3.72 -20.98 12.17
C GLY A 294 2.66 -21.89 11.54
N MET A 295 2.48 -21.84 10.22
CA MET A 295 1.56 -22.75 9.50
C MET A 295 1.97 -24.23 9.63
N PHE A 296 3.25 -24.51 9.86
CA PHE A 296 3.77 -25.84 10.09
C PHE A 296 3.92 -26.21 11.58
N GLY A 297 3.37 -25.37 12.48
CA GLY A 297 3.43 -25.60 13.92
C GLY A 297 4.79 -25.29 14.56
N VAL A 298 5.69 -24.60 13.84
CA VAL A 298 7.01 -24.20 14.33
C VAL A 298 6.88 -22.92 15.16
N LYS A 299 7.48 -22.90 16.36
CA LYS A 299 7.60 -21.68 17.17
C LYS A 299 8.60 -20.74 16.50
N TYR A 300 8.20 -19.48 16.28
CA TYR A 300 9.01 -18.46 15.62
C TYR A 300 9.04 -17.16 16.41
N TYR A 301 10.04 -16.30 16.11
CA TYR A 301 10.26 -15.06 16.82
C TYR A 301 9.31 -13.93 16.40
N ILE A 302 9.20 -13.69 15.08
CA ILE A 302 8.43 -12.59 14.49
C ILE A 302 7.80 -13.00 13.16
N ASP A 303 6.67 -12.37 12.80
CA ASP A 303 6.04 -12.54 11.49
C ASP A 303 5.63 -11.18 10.87
N SER A 304 5.00 -11.24 9.70
CA SER A 304 4.59 -10.06 8.92
C SER A 304 3.50 -9.19 9.56
N ARG A 305 2.88 -9.63 10.66
CA ARG A 305 1.91 -8.85 11.44
C ARG A 305 2.64 -7.90 12.39
N SER A 306 3.38 -6.95 11.86
CA SER A 306 4.29 -6.06 12.58
C SER A 306 3.70 -5.43 13.82
N GLU A 307 2.43 -5.03 13.76
CA GLU A 307 1.71 -4.36 14.83
C GLU A 307 1.49 -5.24 16.07
N VAL A 308 1.38 -6.56 15.91
CA VAL A 308 1.23 -7.51 17.05
C VAL A 308 2.47 -7.50 17.96
N PHE A 309 3.62 -7.15 17.40
CA PHE A 309 4.92 -7.15 18.08
C PHE A 309 5.29 -5.82 18.73
N LEU A 310 4.36 -4.87 18.75
CA LEU A 310 4.51 -3.58 19.45
C LEU A 310 4.02 -3.67 20.88
N PRO A 311 4.61 -2.88 21.82
CA PRO A 311 4.21 -2.87 23.24
C PRO A 311 2.74 -2.56 23.46
N ALA A 312 2.14 -1.68 22.63
CA ALA A 312 0.74 -1.32 22.71
C ALA A 312 -0.23 -2.51 22.48
N ASN A 313 0.23 -3.52 21.74
CA ASN A 313 -0.61 -4.67 21.35
C ASN A 313 -0.20 -5.97 22.07
N ASN A 314 1.06 -6.12 22.46
CA ASN A 314 1.53 -7.34 23.12
C ASN A 314 1.70 -7.19 24.65
N GLY A 315 1.59 -5.97 25.18
CA GLY A 315 1.79 -5.67 26.61
C GLY A 315 3.22 -5.93 27.12
N GLN A 316 4.17 -6.14 26.22
CA GLN A 316 5.55 -6.50 26.54
C GLN A 316 6.53 -5.53 25.87
N LYS A 317 7.76 -5.99 25.62
CA LYS A 317 8.79 -5.22 24.93
C LYS A 317 8.49 -5.03 23.44
N ASN A 318 9.19 -4.05 22.83
CA ASN A 318 9.09 -3.78 21.40
C ASN A 318 9.92 -4.80 20.61
N ILE A 319 9.29 -5.94 20.30
CA ILE A 319 9.93 -7.03 19.53
C ILE A 319 10.26 -6.60 18.09
N LEU A 320 9.41 -5.75 17.49
CA LEU A 320 9.65 -5.25 16.13
C LEU A 320 10.89 -4.35 16.07
N GLU A 321 11.06 -3.46 17.04
CA GLU A 321 12.23 -2.60 17.12
C GLU A 321 13.51 -3.42 17.34
N GLU A 322 13.47 -4.36 18.28
CA GLU A 322 14.58 -5.26 18.55
C GLU A 322 14.99 -6.06 17.30
N TYR A 323 14.03 -6.55 16.53
CA TYR A 323 14.27 -7.24 15.26
C TYR A 323 14.93 -6.33 14.21
N LEU A 324 14.43 -5.09 14.06
CA LEU A 324 15.00 -4.14 13.11
C LEU A 324 16.40 -3.68 13.52
N ASP A 325 16.63 -3.48 14.82
CA ASP A 325 17.93 -3.09 15.33
C ASP A 325 18.97 -4.19 15.17
N LEU A 326 18.58 -5.46 15.34
CA LEU A 326 19.44 -6.59 15.00
C LEU A 326 19.79 -6.60 13.50
N ARG A 327 18.82 -6.45 12.62
CA ARG A 327 19.04 -6.43 11.16
C ARG A 327 19.93 -5.27 10.71
N HIS A 328 19.84 -4.13 11.37
CA HIS A 328 20.66 -2.95 11.06
C HIS A 328 22.03 -2.96 11.77
N GLY A 329 22.36 -4.04 12.51
CA GLY A 329 23.62 -4.17 13.21
C GLY A 329 23.78 -3.25 14.43
N LYS A 330 22.66 -2.71 14.97
CA LYS A 330 22.68 -1.87 16.19
C LYS A 330 22.71 -2.73 17.46
N ILE A 331 22.24 -3.94 17.39
CA ILE A 331 22.33 -4.96 18.45
C ILE A 331 23.31 -6.02 18.00
N TYR A 332 24.27 -6.36 18.88
CA TYR A 332 25.20 -7.45 18.64
C TYR A 332 24.45 -8.78 18.66
N TYR A 333 24.60 -9.59 17.62
CA TYR A 333 23.81 -10.80 17.42
C TYR A 333 24.00 -11.82 18.58
N ALA A 334 25.21 -11.94 19.12
CA ALA A 334 25.45 -12.89 20.22
C ALA A 334 24.69 -12.51 21.49
N ASP A 335 24.62 -11.21 21.81
CA ASP A 335 23.82 -10.72 22.95
C ASP A 335 22.32 -10.91 22.71
N PHE A 336 21.88 -10.81 21.46
CA PHE A 336 20.49 -11.07 21.09
C PHE A 336 20.17 -12.56 21.26
N PHE A 337 20.97 -13.46 20.66
CA PHE A 337 20.71 -14.90 20.73
C PHE A 337 20.89 -15.47 22.14
N ALA A 338 21.73 -14.88 22.98
CA ALA A 338 21.86 -15.26 24.39
C ALA A 338 20.59 -15.01 25.23
N ARG A 339 19.70 -14.12 24.75
CA ARG A 339 18.42 -13.82 25.43
C ARG A 339 17.28 -14.74 25.05
N TYR A 340 17.47 -15.55 24.02
CA TYR A 340 16.43 -16.41 23.45
C TYR A 340 16.96 -17.83 23.20
N ASP A 341 16.12 -18.82 23.47
CA ASP A 341 16.46 -20.25 23.27
C ASP A 341 16.15 -20.67 21.82
N PHE A 342 16.79 -20.01 20.85
CA PHE A 342 16.66 -20.44 19.46
C PHE A 342 17.46 -21.70 19.19
N THR A 343 16.79 -22.71 18.66
CA THR A 343 17.45 -23.94 18.20
C THR A 343 17.95 -23.83 16.78
N HIS A 344 17.27 -22.98 15.94
CA HIS A 344 17.59 -22.83 14.54
C HIS A 344 17.45 -21.36 14.11
N ILE A 345 18.32 -20.92 13.21
CA ILE A 345 18.31 -19.57 12.63
C ILE A 345 18.32 -19.71 11.11
N ILE A 346 17.30 -19.19 10.43
CA ILE A 346 17.27 -19.11 8.96
C ILE A 346 17.46 -17.66 8.57
N THR A 347 18.52 -17.38 7.84
CA THR A 347 18.79 -16.05 7.29
C THR A 347 19.40 -16.15 5.90
N ASP A 348 19.38 -15.08 5.12
CA ASP A 348 19.98 -15.02 3.81
C ASP A 348 20.96 -13.86 3.67
N SER A 349 21.69 -13.82 2.57
CA SER A 349 22.71 -12.80 2.29
C SER A 349 22.15 -11.37 2.09
N GLU A 350 20.82 -11.19 2.11
CA GLU A 350 20.20 -9.85 2.14
C GLU A 350 20.19 -9.27 3.56
N ASP A 351 20.15 -10.11 4.60
CA ASP A 351 20.40 -9.74 5.99
C ASP A 351 21.91 -9.75 6.28
N TYR A 352 22.64 -8.91 5.52
CA TYR A 352 24.10 -8.96 5.39
C TYR A 352 24.84 -9.08 6.72
N PHE A 353 24.56 -8.24 7.70
CA PHE A 353 25.27 -8.26 8.99
C PHE A 353 25.09 -9.60 9.70
N LEU A 354 23.87 -10.02 9.91
CA LEU A 354 23.58 -11.26 10.60
C LEU A 354 24.11 -12.50 9.86
N TYR A 355 23.94 -12.53 8.52
CA TYR A 355 24.39 -13.63 7.70
C TYR A 355 25.91 -13.81 7.72
N GLU A 356 26.67 -12.72 7.59
CA GLU A 356 28.13 -12.74 7.61
C GLU A 356 28.68 -13.07 8.98
N ASP A 357 28.14 -12.47 10.05
CA ASP A 357 28.55 -12.72 11.41
C ASP A 357 28.34 -14.18 11.80
N LEU A 358 27.16 -14.74 11.57
CA LEU A 358 26.89 -16.16 11.84
C LEU A 358 27.72 -17.10 10.97
N SER A 359 28.04 -16.71 9.73
CA SER A 359 28.88 -17.54 8.84
C SER A 359 30.33 -17.64 9.31
N ARG A 360 30.82 -16.64 10.08
CA ARG A 360 32.18 -16.59 10.64
C ARG A 360 32.29 -17.12 12.05
N ASP A 361 31.16 -17.19 12.77
CA ASP A 361 31.15 -17.59 14.17
C ASP A 361 31.24 -19.11 14.31
N LYS A 362 32.30 -19.56 14.99
CA LYS A 362 32.56 -21.01 15.26
C LYS A 362 31.55 -21.65 16.21
N ASN A 363 30.80 -20.82 16.95
CA ASN A 363 29.74 -21.30 17.86
C ASN A 363 28.48 -21.73 17.11
N PHE A 364 28.41 -21.48 15.79
CA PHE A 364 27.32 -21.94 14.96
C PHE A 364 27.83 -22.92 13.90
N ARG A 365 26.98 -23.85 13.50
CA ARG A 365 27.20 -24.72 12.35
C ARG A 365 26.11 -24.53 11.31
N VAL A 366 26.51 -24.57 10.05
CA VAL A 366 25.57 -24.56 8.92
C VAL A 366 25.11 -25.99 8.69
N VAL A 367 23.79 -26.23 8.73
CA VAL A 367 23.18 -27.55 8.49
C VAL A 367 22.47 -27.63 7.15
N TYR A 368 22.21 -26.49 6.53
CA TYR A 368 21.61 -26.35 5.20
C TYR A 368 22.10 -25.09 4.52
N GLU A 369 22.32 -25.18 3.22
CA GLU A 369 22.63 -24.03 2.37
C GLU A 369 21.92 -24.19 1.03
N SER A 370 21.36 -23.09 0.52
CA SER A 370 20.80 -23.00 -0.82
C SER A 370 21.07 -21.62 -1.40
N GLU A 371 21.05 -21.51 -2.72
CA GLU A 371 21.17 -20.25 -3.40
C GLU A 371 20.07 -20.04 -4.44
N ARG A 372 19.79 -18.78 -4.74
CA ARG A 372 18.94 -18.37 -5.85
C ARG A 372 19.58 -17.23 -6.62
N ILE A 373 19.28 -17.16 -7.89
CA ILE A 373 19.68 -16.05 -8.75
C ILE A 373 18.49 -15.15 -8.96
N GLU A 374 18.64 -13.87 -8.61
CA GLU A 374 17.64 -12.84 -8.84
C GLU A 374 18.27 -11.71 -9.66
N GLY A 375 17.99 -11.70 -10.97
CA GLY A 375 18.68 -10.83 -11.91
C GLY A 375 20.18 -11.11 -11.95
N TYR A 376 20.99 -10.15 -11.51
CA TYR A 376 22.45 -10.28 -11.42
C TYR A 376 22.94 -10.64 -9.99
N LYS A 377 22.06 -10.82 -9.04
CA LYS A 377 22.38 -11.05 -7.63
C LYS A 377 22.18 -12.51 -7.27
N VAL A 378 23.19 -13.09 -6.64
CA VAL A 378 23.11 -14.43 -6.02
C VAL A 378 22.76 -14.24 -4.55
N ILE A 379 21.62 -14.75 -4.14
CA ILE A 379 21.15 -14.70 -2.76
C ILE A 379 21.31 -16.10 -2.16
N ARG A 380 22.08 -16.18 -1.09
CA ARG A 380 22.36 -17.43 -0.37
C ARG A 380 21.58 -17.47 0.92
N CYS A 381 20.89 -18.58 1.17
CA CYS A 381 20.15 -18.82 2.41
C CYS A 381 20.79 -19.98 3.16
N LYS A 382 20.98 -19.79 4.47
CA LYS A 382 21.56 -20.79 5.36
C LYS A 382 20.66 -21.06 6.56
N ILE A 383 20.76 -22.29 7.07
CA ILE A 383 20.26 -22.65 8.38
C ILE A 383 21.46 -22.83 9.30
N PHE A 384 21.47 -22.04 10.35
CA PHE A 384 22.46 -22.10 11.41
C PHE A 384 21.88 -22.77 12.65
N VAL A 385 22.66 -23.59 13.32
CA VAL A 385 22.35 -24.28 14.58
C VAL A 385 23.44 -23.94 15.58
N PRO A 386 23.11 -23.43 16.79
CA PRO A 386 24.09 -23.22 17.84
C PRO A 386 24.81 -24.56 18.16
N ARG A 387 26.11 -24.51 18.32
CA ARG A 387 26.86 -25.62 18.89
C ARG A 387 26.63 -25.58 20.40
N ILE A 388 25.87 -26.55 20.90
CA ILE A 388 25.78 -26.78 22.33
C ILE A 388 27.18 -27.25 22.71
N GLY A 389 27.86 -26.56 23.62
CA GLY A 389 29.25 -26.80 23.97
C GLY A 389 29.43 -28.31 24.32
N ASP A 390 30.42 -28.93 23.70
CA ASP A 390 30.93 -30.23 24.07
C ASP A 390 31.59 -30.18 25.46
#